data_26b8b436a07153bac6363c2b03ee1317
#
_entry.id   26b8b436a07153bac6363c2b03ee1317
#
_cell.length_a   1.000
_cell.length_b   1.000
_cell.length_c   1.000
_cell.angle_alpha   90.00
_cell.angle_beta   90.00
_cell.angle_gamma   90.00
#
_symmetry.space_group_name_H-M   'P 1'
#
loop_
_entity.id
_entity.type
_entity.pdbx_description
1 polymer ?
#
loop_
_entity_poly.entity_id
_entity_poly.type
_entity_poly.pdbx_seq_one_letter_code
_entity_poly.pdbx_strand_id
1 'polypeptide(L)'
;SIRYADMKNGERIDLGRSPSYSGRARVTSYEGMVCASNNDAAKEHEKFSNPTIVHCPDGHTVLDFGQNIAGYVKLSVKGEKGAKCRMVCGEKLDTNGNFTVENIAWKANYDTCRFQSVDFVCDGVRHDYKPKFTIMGFRYVLLLDWPEDVDAGRFSAIAVYTDMDTTFSFTSSDAMLNRIVKNTFWSVKGNFMDVPTDCPTRERAGWTGDAQLFFNTGNYMMDQRAFFRKWMRDVADCQKGNGLVYNVNPTGGKKSGLIEWISMEGSAGWGDAMVTIPYYFWKRYGDDCLIRENWQAMEKCIAYFSSRMGKRNLFSLFSPKRSKYD
;
A
#
# COMPACT_ATOMS: atom_id res chain seq x y z
N SER A 1 -6.32 -24.39 7.10
CA SER A 1 -4.97 -23.79 7.07
C SER A 1 -4.78 -22.88 5.86
N ILE A 2 -3.88 -21.89 5.96
CA ILE A 2 -3.48 -21.05 4.83
C ILE A 2 -2.65 -21.90 3.86
N ARG A 3 -3.07 -21.90 2.60
CA ARG A 3 -2.45 -22.67 1.50
C ARG A 3 -1.59 -21.81 0.60
N TYR A 4 -1.90 -20.53 0.56
CA TYR A 4 -1.19 -19.51 -0.18
C TYR A 4 -1.42 -18.17 0.52
N ALA A 5 -0.43 -17.33 0.58
CA ALA A 5 -0.53 -15.96 1.02
C ALA A 5 0.47 -15.10 0.24
N ASP A 6 -0.02 -13.97 -0.20
CA ASP A 6 0.77 -12.94 -0.89
C ASP A 6 0.20 -11.57 -0.55
N MET A 7 1.07 -10.62 -0.26
CA MET A 7 0.65 -9.30 0.21
C MET A 7 -0.25 -8.57 -0.80
N LYS A 8 -0.07 -8.77 -2.10
CA LYS A 8 -0.83 -8.11 -3.18
C LYS A 8 -1.97 -8.96 -3.70
N ASN A 9 -1.73 -10.27 -3.89
CA ASN A 9 -2.69 -11.15 -4.53
C ASN A 9 -3.77 -11.65 -3.56
N GLY A 10 -3.44 -11.77 -2.27
CA GLY A 10 -4.37 -12.22 -1.25
C GLY A 10 -4.06 -13.59 -0.67
N GLU A 11 -5.07 -14.32 -0.24
CA GLU A 11 -4.90 -15.56 0.51
C GLU A 11 -5.79 -16.68 -0.02
N ARG A 12 -5.34 -17.92 0.16
CA ARG A 12 -6.14 -19.13 -0.05
C ARG A 12 -6.18 -19.95 1.22
N ILE A 13 -7.38 -20.26 1.65
CA ILE A 13 -7.64 -20.89 2.93
C ILE A 13 -8.40 -22.21 2.71
N ASP A 14 -7.88 -23.28 3.25
CA ASP A 14 -8.59 -24.53 3.40
C ASP A 14 -9.02 -24.64 4.88
N LEU A 15 -10.31 -24.44 5.12
CA LEU A 15 -10.88 -24.37 6.48
C LEU A 15 -10.84 -25.73 7.17
N GLY A 16 -11.06 -26.82 6.41
CA GLY A 16 -11.05 -28.19 6.94
C GLY A 16 -9.66 -28.78 7.20
N ARG A 17 -8.59 -28.05 6.88
CA ARG A 17 -7.23 -28.58 7.01
C ARG A 17 -6.48 -27.93 8.16
N SER A 18 -6.10 -28.73 9.13
CA SER A 18 -5.17 -28.34 10.18
C SER A 18 -3.72 -28.41 9.69
N PRO A 19 -2.84 -27.52 10.19
CA PRO A 19 -1.40 -27.69 9.97
C PRO A 19 -0.94 -29.05 10.51
N SER A 20 -0.12 -29.77 9.73
CA SER A 20 0.52 -31.00 10.19
C SER A 20 1.97 -30.69 10.58
N TYR A 21 2.43 -31.38 11.63
CA TYR A 21 3.83 -31.33 12.02
C TYR A 21 4.69 -32.02 10.93
N SER A 22 5.68 -31.33 10.39
CA SER A 22 6.50 -31.84 9.28
C SER A 22 7.95 -32.14 9.69
N GLY A 23 8.35 -31.78 10.89
CA GLY A 23 9.73 -32.02 11.36
C GLY A 23 10.16 -31.01 12.43
N ARG A 24 11.44 -31.08 12.81
CA ARG A 24 12.06 -30.16 13.77
C ARG A 24 12.57 -28.92 13.07
N ALA A 25 12.56 -27.78 13.75
CA ALA A 25 13.22 -26.58 13.29
C ALA A 25 14.73 -26.81 13.20
N ARG A 26 15.34 -26.28 12.15
CA ARG A 26 16.79 -26.26 12.00
C ARG A 26 17.34 -25.00 12.64
N VAL A 27 18.29 -25.15 13.56
CA VAL A 27 19.05 -24.01 14.08
C VAL A 27 20.06 -23.57 13.01
N THR A 28 20.06 -22.28 12.72
CA THR A 28 21.03 -21.66 11.80
C THR A 28 21.65 -20.44 12.46
N SER A 29 22.88 -20.08 12.07
CA SER A 29 23.47 -18.79 12.41
C SER A 29 22.86 -17.70 11.53
N TYR A 30 22.57 -16.55 12.12
CA TYR A 30 22.14 -15.34 11.42
C TYR A 30 23.10 -14.21 11.78
N GLU A 31 23.75 -13.63 10.78
CA GLU A 31 24.76 -12.58 10.98
C GLU A 31 24.17 -11.15 10.96
N GLY A 32 22.88 -11.02 10.64
CA GLY A 32 22.18 -9.74 10.62
C GLY A 32 21.88 -9.23 12.04
N MET A 33 21.89 -7.93 12.20
CA MET A 33 21.48 -7.28 13.45
C MET A 33 19.97 -7.19 13.53
N VAL A 34 19.39 -7.68 14.63
CA VAL A 34 17.97 -7.49 14.96
C VAL A 34 17.85 -6.22 15.79
N CYS A 35 17.09 -5.25 15.29
CA CYS A 35 16.83 -3.99 15.99
C CYS A 35 15.34 -3.72 16.09
N ALA A 36 14.93 -2.87 17.04
CA ALA A 36 13.57 -2.40 17.13
C ALA A 36 13.21 -1.52 15.93
N SER A 37 11.95 -1.60 15.48
CA SER A 37 11.43 -0.62 14.52
C SER A 37 11.45 0.77 15.15
N ASN A 38 11.83 1.76 14.37
CA ASN A 38 11.80 3.17 14.75
C ASN A 38 10.57 3.92 14.19
N ASN A 39 9.59 3.17 13.68
CA ASN A 39 8.30 3.67 13.21
C ASN A 39 7.17 3.15 14.09
N ASP A 40 6.06 3.87 14.11
CA ASP A 40 4.82 3.37 14.68
C ASP A 40 4.30 2.18 13.88
N ALA A 41 3.73 1.19 14.58
CA ALA A 41 3.24 -0.02 13.92
C ALA A 41 1.97 0.26 13.11
N ALA A 42 1.79 -0.43 12.00
CA ALA A 42 0.50 -0.49 11.34
C ALA A 42 -0.50 -1.25 12.24
N LYS A 43 -1.67 -0.64 12.48
CA LYS A 43 -2.72 -1.17 13.37
C LYS A 43 -4.08 -1.20 12.68
N GLU A 44 -5.01 -1.96 13.27
CA GLU A 44 -6.43 -1.88 12.96
C GLU A 44 -7.01 -0.59 13.56
N HIS A 45 -7.79 0.15 12.77
CA HIS A 45 -8.42 1.40 13.19
C HIS A 45 -9.94 1.34 12.98
N GLU A 46 -10.48 2.04 11.99
CA GLU A 46 -11.92 2.11 11.79
C GLU A 46 -12.51 0.79 11.31
N LYS A 47 -13.68 0.49 11.83
CA LYS A 47 -14.48 -0.69 11.46
C LYS A 47 -15.77 -0.25 10.77
N PHE A 48 -15.99 -0.77 9.57
CA PHE A 48 -17.21 -0.59 8.78
C PHE A 48 -17.99 -1.90 8.77
N SER A 49 -19.04 -1.98 9.54
CA SER A 49 -19.89 -3.20 9.68
C SER A 49 -21.19 -3.03 8.90
N ASN A 50 -21.85 -4.15 8.60
CA ASN A 50 -23.14 -4.19 7.92
C ASN A 50 -23.11 -3.45 6.56
N PRO A 51 -22.28 -3.89 5.61
CA PRO A 51 -22.24 -3.28 4.28
C PRO A 51 -23.60 -3.36 3.60
N THR A 52 -23.86 -2.43 2.69
CA THR A 52 -25.02 -2.51 1.81
C THR A 52 -24.81 -3.67 0.83
N ILE A 53 -25.79 -4.57 0.72
CA ILE A 53 -25.77 -5.63 -0.28
C ILE A 53 -26.28 -5.03 -1.60
N VAL A 54 -25.49 -5.12 -2.64
CA VAL A 54 -25.78 -4.63 -3.99
C VAL A 54 -25.89 -5.84 -4.93
N HIS A 55 -27.04 -5.98 -5.59
CA HIS A 55 -27.22 -6.93 -6.67
C HIS A 55 -26.93 -6.22 -8.00
N CYS A 56 -25.83 -6.58 -8.62
CA CYS A 56 -25.37 -5.95 -9.86
C CYS A 56 -26.22 -6.41 -11.07
N PRO A 57 -26.33 -5.60 -12.12
CA PRO A 57 -27.06 -5.97 -13.34
C PRO A 57 -26.56 -7.24 -14.02
N ASP A 58 -25.30 -7.60 -13.86
CA ASP A 58 -24.68 -8.83 -14.36
C ASP A 58 -25.00 -10.07 -13.50
N GLY A 59 -25.82 -9.94 -12.46
CA GLY A 59 -26.24 -11.00 -11.55
C GLY A 59 -25.31 -11.26 -10.37
N HIS A 60 -24.19 -10.56 -10.27
CA HIS A 60 -23.29 -10.70 -9.13
C HIS A 60 -23.79 -10.00 -7.86
N THR A 61 -23.39 -10.52 -6.71
CA THR A 61 -23.62 -9.89 -5.40
C THR A 61 -22.35 -9.21 -4.92
N VAL A 62 -22.48 -7.94 -4.54
CA VAL A 62 -21.40 -7.08 -4.09
C VAL A 62 -21.76 -6.46 -2.74
N LEU A 63 -20.78 -6.34 -1.87
CA LEU A 63 -20.88 -5.62 -0.59
C LEU A 63 -20.29 -4.21 -0.76
N ASP A 64 -21.07 -3.16 -0.47
CA ASP A 64 -20.60 -1.76 -0.43
C ASP A 64 -20.40 -1.32 1.02
N PHE A 65 -19.16 -1.07 1.43
CA PHE A 65 -18.80 -0.59 2.76
C PHE A 65 -18.91 0.94 2.91
N GLY A 66 -19.26 1.66 1.85
CA GLY A 66 -19.51 3.11 1.86
C GLY A 66 -18.24 3.97 1.91
N GLN A 67 -17.08 3.42 2.23
CA GLN A 67 -15.80 4.12 2.30
C GLN A 67 -14.69 3.31 1.62
N ASN A 68 -13.88 3.97 0.78
CA ASN A 68 -12.66 3.36 0.24
C ASN A 68 -11.56 3.38 1.33
N ILE A 69 -10.98 2.24 1.61
CA ILE A 69 -9.99 2.03 2.67
C ILE A 69 -8.82 1.18 2.18
N ALA A 70 -7.68 1.24 2.88
CA ALA A 70 -6.71 0.16 2.89
C ALA A 70 -6.93 -0.72 4.12
N GLY A 71 -6.99 -2.04 3.93
CA GLY A 71 -7.28 -2.95 5.03
C GLY A 71 -7.71 -4.33 4.54
N TYR A 72 -8.64 -4.93 5.25
CA TYR A 72 -9.19 -6.26 4.92
C TYR A 72 -10.62 -6.44 5.42
N VAL A 73 -11.27 -7.47 4.91
CA VAL A 73 -12.61 -7.87 5.38
C VAL A 73 -12.46 -8.97 6.43
N LYS A 74 -13.02 -8.72 7.61
CA LYS A 74 -13.31 -9.75 8.61
C LYS A 74 -14.69 -10.32 8.30
N LEU A 75 -14.81 -11.63 8.22
CA LEU A 75 -16.04 -12.30 7.81
C LEU A 75 -16.29 -13.59 8.57
N SER A 76 -17.54 -14.06 8.51
CA SER A 76 -17.96 -15.40 8.98
C SER A 76 -18.55 -16.16 7.80
N VAL A 77 -18.02 -17.34 7.49
CA VAL A 77 -18.43 -18.15 6.34
C VAL A 77 -18.73 -19.59 6.74
N LYS A 78 -19.78 -20.17 6.13
CA LYS A 78 -20.13 -21.59 6.22
C LYS A 78 -20.52 -22.08 4.85
N GLY A 79 -20.03 -23.23 4.45
CA GLY A 79 -20.43 -23.92 3.23
C GLY A 79 -20.26 -25.42 3.38
N GLU A 80 -20.88 -26.19 2.52
CA GLU A 80 -20.72 -27.63 2.50
C GLU A 80 -19.25 -28.02 2.37
N LYS A 81 -18.89 -29.21 2.86
CA LYS A 81 -17.52 -29.70 2.79
C LYS A 81 -17.05 -29.81 1.33
N GLY A 82 -15.96 -29.10 1.03
CA GLY A 82 -15.36 -29.03 -0.31
C GLY A 82 -15.92 -27.89 -1.18
N ALA A 83 -16.97 -27.20 -0.76
CA ALA A 83 -17.47 -26.01 -1.46
C ALA A 83 -16.36 -24.95 -1.53
N LYS A 84 -16.24 -24.30 -2.68
CA LYS A 84 -15.26 -23.24 -2.91
C LYS A 84 -15.99 -21.93 -3.11
N CYS A 85 -15.51 -20.89 -2.49
CA CYS A 85 -16.00 -19.52 -2.70
C CYS A 85 -14.84 -18.52 -2.67
N ARG A 86 -15.09 -17.35 -3.22
CA ARG A 86 -14.09 -16.27 -3.32
C ARG A 86 -14.72 -14.93 -3.00
N MET A 87 -13.97 -14.06 -2.35
CA MET A 87 -14.20 -12.63 -2.35
C MET A 87 -13.11 -11.90 -3.12
N VAL A 88 -13.49 -10.86 -3.87
CA VAL A 88 -12.58 -9.99 -4.60
C VAL A 88 -12.83 -8.55 -4.18
N CYS A 89 -11.77 -7.86 -3.75
CA CYS A 89 -11.84 -6.48 -3.30
C CYS A 89 -11.59 -5.50 -4.45
N GLY A 90 -12.41 -4.45 -4.55
CA GLY A 90 -12.30 -3.41 -5.58
C GLY A 90 -12.77 -2.05 -5.09
N GLU A 91 -12.44 -1.00 -5.85
CA GLU A 91 -12.68 0.38 -5.42
C GLU A 91 -13.95 1.00 -5.97
N LYS A 92 -14.48 0.50 -7.07
CA LYS A 92 -15.64 1.10 -7.77
C LYS A 92 -16.48 0.07 -8.47
N LEU A 93 -17.69 0.50 -8.83
CA LEU A 93 -18.52 -0.11 -9.87
C LEU A 93 -18.24 0.59 -11.21
N ASP A 94 -18.50 -0.09 -12.32
CA ASP A 94 -18.45 0.50 -13.66
C ASP A 94 -19.65 1.42 -13.93
N THR A 95 -19.73 1.97 -15.12
CA THR A 95 -20.84 2.87 -15.54
C THR A 95 -22.18 2.17 -15.64
N ASN A 96 -22.20 0.84 -15.73
CA ASN A 96 -23.39 0.02 -15.77
C ASN A 96 -23.83 -0.45 -14.37
N GLY A 97 -23.05 -0.16 -13.34
CA GLY A 97 -23.31 -0.59 -11.96
C GLY A 97 -22.75 -1.98 -11.63
N ASN A 98 -21.90 -2.55 -12.48
CA ASN A 98 -21.25 -3.83 -12.23
C ASN A 98 -19.91 -3.66 -11.50
N PHE A 99 -19.50 -4.68 -10.77
CA PHE A 99 -18.19 -4.69 -10.12
C PHE A 99 -17.06 -4.68 -11.16
N THR A 100 -16.03 -3.87 -10.93
CA THR A 100 -14.87 -3.82 -11.82
C THR A 100 -13.57 -3.66 -11.05
N VAL A 101 -12.50 -4.25 -11.60
CA VAL A 101 -11.10 -4.08 -11.15
C VAL A 101 -10.22 -3.48 -12.25
N GLU A 102 -10.80 -2.99 -13.34
CA GLU A 102 -10.05 -2.41 -14.47
C GLU A 102 -9.15 -1.25 -14.07
N ASN A 103 -9.56 -0.46 -13.08
CA ASN A 103 -8.77 0.67 -12.59
C ASN A 103 -7.58 0.25 -11.73
N ILE A 104 -7.53 -0.99 -11.24
CA ILE A 104 -6.53 -1.46 -10.28
C ILE A 104 -5.78 -2.72 -10.71
N ALA A 105 -6.25 -3.44 -11.71
CA ALA A 105 -5.62 -4.64 -12.23
C ALA A 105 -5.06 -4.40 -13.64
N TRP A 106 -3.92 -5.01 -13.94
CA TRP A 106 -3.33 -4.97 -15.29
C TRP A 106 -4.11 -5.79 -16.32
N LYS A 107 -4.96 -6.72 -15.85
CA LYS A 107 -5.86 -7.55 -16.67
C LYS A 107 -7.22 -7.61 -15.98
N ALA A 108 -8.22 -7.12 -16.64
CA ALA A 108 -9.58 -6.93 -16.13
C ALA A 108 -10.45 -8.20 -16.21
N ASN A 109 -9.94 -9.34 -15.77
CA ASN A 109 -10.78 -10.52 -15.65
C ASN A 109 -10.72 -11.02 -14.20
N TYR A 110 -11.73 -10.64 -13.39
CA TYR A 110 -11.81 -10.98 -11.98
C TYR A 110 -12.10 -12.48 -11.75
N ASP A 111 -12.68 -13.21 -12.70
CA ASP A 111 -12.94 -14.65 -12.58
C ASP A 111 -11.64 -15.45 -12.55
N THR A 112 -10.61 -14.97 -13.24
CA THR A 112 -9.27 -15.57 -13.28
C THR A 112 -8.24 -14.78 -12.50
N CYS A 113 -8.54 -13.51 -12.15
CA CYS A 113 -7.66 -12.63 -11.40
C CYS A 113 -7.58 -13.08 -9.95
N ARG A 114 -6.36 -13.26 -9.46
CA ARG A 114 -6.11 -13.52 -8.02
C ARG A 114 -5.69 -12.28 -7.26
N PHE A 115 -5.73 -11.16 -7.91
CA PHE A 115 -5.37 -9.88 -7.33
C PHE A 115 -6.43 -9.42 -6.35
N GLN A 116 -6.01 -9.05 -5.15
CA GLN A 116 -6.91 -8.61 -4.06
C GLN A 116 -8.04 -9.61 -3.75
N SER A 117 -7.75 -10.92 -3.72
CA SER A 117 -8.78 -11.94 -3.49
C SER A 117 -8.49 -12.83 -2.28
N VAL A 118 -9.54 -13.36 -1.69
CA VAL A 118 -9.45 -14.42 -0.69
C VAL A 118 -10.33 -15.59 -1.12
N ASP A 119 -9.68 -16.75 -1.29
CA ASP A 119 -10.33 -17.99 -1.69
C ASP A 119 -10.52 -18.90 -0.47
N PHE A 120 -11.69 -19.50 -0.33
CA PHE A 120 -12.01 -20.45 0.75
C PHE A 120 -12.36 -21.82 0.17
N VAL A 121 -11.93 -22.87 0.88
CA VAL A 121 -12.47 -24.23 0.75
C VAL A 121 -13.15 -24.57 2.07
N CYS A 122 -14.47 -24.71 2.05
CA CYS A 122 -15.30 -24.96 3.21
C CYS A 122 -15.23 -26.41 3.72
N ASP A 123 -15.59 -26.62 4.99
CA ASP A 123 -15.55 -27.96 5.64
C ASP A 123 -16.89 -28.39 6.27
N GLY A 124 -17.96 -27.62 6.06
CA GLY A 124 -19.27 -27.86 6.65
C GLY A 124 -19.52 -27.08 7.94
N VAL A 125 -18.48 -26.50 8.54
CA VAL A 125 -18.55 -25.75 9.80
C VAL A 125 -18.43 -24.25 9.54
N ARG A 126 -19.01 -23.42 10.43
CA ARG A 126 -18.85 -21.97 10.37
C ARG A 126 -17.49 -21.56 10.92
N HIS A 127 -16.81 -20.71 10.18
CA HIS A 127 -15.53 -20.14 10.56
C HIS A 127 -15.55 -18.61 10.51
N ASP A 128 -15.03 -17.98 11.53
CA ASP A 128 -14.66 -16.57 11.50
C ASP A 128 -13.24 -16.45 10.95
N TYR A 129 -13.07 -15.54 10.01
CA TYR A 129 -11.79 -15.33 9.36
C TYR A 129 -11.48 -13.85 9.15
N LYS A 130 -10.22 -13.49 9.28
CA LYS A 130 -9.64 -12.27 8.77
C LYS A 130 -8.30 -12.57 8.10
N PRO A 131 -7.99 -11.93 6.96
CA PRO A 131 -6.68 -12.06 6.30
C PRO A 131 -5.54 -11.75 7.26
N LYS A 132 -4.42 -12.47 7.12
CA LYS A 132 -3.28 -12.37 8.04
C LYS A 132 -2.03 -11.80 7.38
N PHE A 133 -1.89 -11.96 6.07
CA PHE A 133 -0.69 -11.61 5.32
C PHE A 133 -0.96 -10.71 4.12
N THR A 134 -2.18 -10.20 3.99
CA THR A 134 -2.55 -9.30 2.90
C THR A 134 -3.34 -8.11 3.41
N ILE A 135 -3.17 -6.99 2.75
CA ILE A 135 -3.95 -5.77 2.91
C ILE A 135 -4.39 -5.35 1.52
N MET A 136 -5.61 -4.88 1.38
CA MET A 136 -6.26 -4.58 0.11
C MET A 136 -6.80 -3.16 0.14
N GLY A 137 -6.79 -2.48 -1.02
CA GLY A 137 -7.49 -1.21 -1.20
C GLY A 137 -8.89 -1.48 -1.76
N PHE A 138 -9.95 -1.07 -1.06
CA PHE A 138 -11.30 -1.37 -1.52
C PHE A 138 -12.39 -0.52 -0.84
N ARG A 139 -13.50 -0.40 -1.52
CA ARG A 139 -14.80 -0.04 -0.99
C ARG A 139 -15.81 -1.16 -1.20
N TYR A 140 -15.70 -1.87 -2.33
CA TYR A 140 -16.59 -2.91 -2.76
C TYR A 140 -15.96 -4.28 -2.65
N VAL A 141 -16.76 -5.30 -2.35
CA VAL A 141 -16.32 -6.69 -2.31
C VAL A 141 -17.29 -7.56 -3.11
N LEU A 142 -16.82 -8.11 -4.20
CA LEU A 142 -17.52 -9.08 -5.01
C LEU A 142 -17.48 -10.45 -4.32
N LEU A 143 -18.62 -11.11 -4.23
CA LEU A 143 -18.77 -12.49 -3.74
C LEU A 143 -18.99 -13.42 -4.92
N LEU A 144 -18.11 -14.40 -5.10
CA LEU A 144 -18.19 -15.43 -6.15
C LEU A 144 -18.43 -16.80 -5.51
N ASP A 145 -19.39 -17.54 -6.07
CA ASP A 145 -19.77 -18.89 -5.59
C ASP A 145 -20.03 -18.90 -4.07
N TRP A 146 -20.65 -17.84 -3.55
CA TRP A 146 -20.85 -17.69 -2.11
C TRP A 146 -21.79 -18.78 -1.60
N PRO A 147 -21.41 -19.59 -0.59
CA PRO A 147 -22.03 -20.90 -0.31
C PRO A 147 -23.29 -20.81 0.55
N GLU A 148 -23.74 -19.61 0.91
CA GLU A 148 -24.92 -19.37 1.77
C GLU A 148 -25.55 -18.01 1.43
N ASP A 149 -26.76 -17.78 1.91
CA ASP A 149 -27.41 -16.47 1.82
C ASP A 149 -26.56 -15.38 2.45
N VAL A 150 -26.42 -14.26 1.73
CA VAL A 150 -25.55 -13.17 2.15
C VAL A 150 -26.19 -12.38 3.29
N ASP A 151 -25.61 -12.48 4.47
CA ASP A 151 -25.97 -11.72 5.66
C ASP A 151 -24.93 -10.64 5.93
N ALA A 152 -25.31 -9.37 5.74
CA ALA A 152 -24.41 -8.22 5.94
C ALA A 152 -23.76 -8.20 7.34
N GLY A 153 -24.46 -8.69 8.36
CA GLY A 153 -23.95 -8.77 9.74
C GLY A 153 -22.71 -9.65 9.91
N ARG A 154 -22.41 -10.48 8.92
CA ARG A 154 -21.24 -11.37 8.92
C ARG A 154 -19.99 -10.75 8.30
N PHE A 155 -20.05 -9.49 7.86
CA PHE A 155 -18.95 -8.82 7.19
C PHE A 155 -18.60 -7.50 7.88
N SER A 156 -17.32 -7.25 8.03
CA SER A 156 -16.80 -5.97 8.51
C SER A 156 -15.50 -5.63 7.78
N ALA A 157 -15.44 -4.47 7.17
CA ALA A 157 -14.18 -3.95 6.67
C ALA A 157 -13.41 -3.26 7.80
N ILE A 158 -12.13 -3.52 7.91
CA ILE A 158 -11.23 -2.96 8.91
C ILE A 158 -10.18 -2.15 8.19
N ALA A 159 -10.10 -0.85 8.49
CA ALA A 159 -9.03 0.00 7.99
C ALA A 159 -7.73 -0.29 8.74
N VAL A 160 -6.62 -0.39 8.00
CA VAL A 160 -5.28 -0.65 8.55
C VAL A 160 -4.30 0.36 8.00
N TYR A 161 -3.61 1.08 8.87
CA TYR A 161 -2.56 2.04 8.54
C TYR A 161 -1.63 2.27 9.73
N THR A 162 -0.51 2.96 9.52
CA THR A 162 0.44 3.30 10.58
C THR A 162 -0.23 4.18 11.64
N ASP A 163 -0.06 3.82 12.91
CA ASP A 163 -0.72 4.44 14.07
C ASP A 163 -0.10 5.80 14.41
N MET A 164 -0.34 6.78 13.55
CA MET A 164 0.11 8.16 13.73
C MET A 164 -0.98 9.03 14.34
N ASP A 165 -0.60 9.92 15.25
CA ASP A 165 -1.53 10.86 15.86
C ASP A 165 -2.16 11.81 14.84
N THR A 166 -3.48 11.95 14.86
CA THR A 166 -4.19 12.96 14.08
C THR A 166 -3.97 14.33 14.69
N THR A 167 -3.43 15.27 13.91
CA THR A 167 -3.03 16.61 14.39
C THR A 167 -3.92 17.75 13.88
N PHE A 168 -5.04 17.44 13.23
CA PHE A 168 -5.94 18.43 12.66
C PHE A 168 -7.41 18.15 12.95
N SER A 169 -8.20 19.20 12.88
CA SER A 169 -9.65 19.13 12.71
C SER A 169 -10.08 20.19 11.70
N PHE A 170 -11.07 19.89 10.87
CA PHE A 170 -11.56 20.84 9.88
C PHE A 170 -13.07 20.74 9.73
N THR A 171 -13.73 21.87 9.79
CA THR A 171 -15.16 22.02 9.51
C THR A 171 -15.42 23.39 8.91
N SER A 172 -16.20 23.45 7.85
CA SER A 172 -16.64 24.71 7.21
C SER A 172 -18.13 24.64 6.88
N SER A 173 -18.71 25.78 6.53
CA SER A 173 -20.09 25.86 6.01
C SER A 173 -20.23 25.26 4.60
N ASP A 174 -19.15 25.06 3.87
CA ASP A 174 -19.14 24.47 2.52
C ASP A 174 -18.98 22.95 2.60
N ALA A 175 -20.06 22.25 2.20
CA ALA A 175 -20.10 20.78 2.20
C ALA A 175 -19.07 20.16 1.23
N MET A 176 -18.80 20.81 0.08
CA MET A 176 -17.82 20.33 -0.90
C MET A 176 -16.41 20.40 -0.33
N LEU A 177 -16.06 21.50 0.32
CA LEU A 177 -14.76 21.68 0.96
C LEU A 177 -14.55 20.65 2.08
N ASN A 178 -15.55 20.43 2.93
CA ASN A 178 -15.52 19.38 3.95
C ASN A 178 -15.29 18.00 3.32
N ARG A 179 -15.92 17.72 2.18
CA ARG A 179 -15.76 16.44 1.46
C ARG A 179 -14.36 16.29 0.89
N ILE A 180 -13.79 17.34 0.31
CA ILE A 180 -12.40 17.33 -0.22
C ILE A 180 -11.42 17.02 0.89
N VAL A 181 -11.50 17.72 2.03
CA VAL A 181 -10.60 17.50 3.17
C VAL A 181 -10.75 16.08 3.73
N LYS A 182 -11.99 15.58 3.88
CA LYS A 182 -12.24 14.20 4.30
C LYS A 182 -11.64 13.18 3.34
N ASN A 183 -11.80 13.37 2.04
CA ASN A 183 -11.22 12.46 1.03
C ASN A 183 -9.69 12.47 1.08
N THR A 184 -9.08 13.66 1.22
CA THR A 184 -7.62 13.79 1.37
C THR A 184 -7.13 13.04 2.61
N PHE A 185 -7.84 13.14 3.73
CA PHE A 185 -7.48 12.42 4.96
C PHE A 185 -7.59 10.89 4.79
N TRP A 186 -8.60 10.39 4.08
CA TRP A 186 -8.69 8.98 3.75
C TRP A 186 -7.59 8.52 2.78
N SER A 187 -7.10 9.42 1.92
CA SER A 187 -5.92 9.13 1.07
C SER A 187 -4.65 8.97 1.91
N VAL A 188 -4.45 9.79 2.96
CA VAL A 188 -3.35 9.57 3.93
C VAL A 188 -3.48 8.19 4.56
N LYS A 189 -4.63 7.89 5.18
CA LYS A 189 -4.88 6.61 5.85
C LYS A 189 -4.70 5.41 4.92
N GLY A 190 -5.13 5.53 3.66
CA GLY A 190 -5.03 4.45 2.69
C GLY A 190 -3.61 4.18 2.16
N ASN A 191 -2.68 5.12 2.31
CA ASN A 191 -1.36 5.04 1.69
C ASN A 191 -0.19 5.10 2.68
N PHE A 192 -0.42 5.37 3.95
CA PHE A 192 0.67 5.42 4.93
C PHE A 192 0.69 4.15 5.78
N MET A 193 1.38 3.14 5.27
CA MET A 193 1.51 1.85 5.90
C MET A 193 2.98 1.43 5.90
N ASP A 194 3.69 1.77 6.96
CA ASP A 194 5.13 1.59 7.16
C ASP A 194 6.01 2.33 6.14
N VAL A 195 5.52 2.53 4.93
CA VAL A 195 6.08 3.38 3.88
C VAL A 195 4.98 4.22 3.22
N PRO A 196 5.28 5.41 2.66
CA PRO A 196 4.31 6.19 1.91
C PRO A 196 4.11 5.55 0.53
N THR A 197 3.01 4.82 0.35
CA THR A 197 2.70 4.15 -0.91
C THR A 197 1.97 5.09 -1.88
N ASP A 198 2.13 4.85 -3.17
CA ASP A 198 1.42 5.55 -4.25
C ASP A 198 -0.07 5.23 -4.29
N CYS A 199 -0.42 4.00 -4.01
CA CYS A 199 -1.79 3.52 -4.00
C CYS A 199 -1.96 2.33 -3.05
N PRO A 200 -3.18 2.09 -2.50
CA PRO A 200 -3.44 0.94 -1.62
C PRO A 200 -3.74 -0.35 -2.38
N THR A 201 -3.74 -0.33 -3.72
CA THR A 201 -4.24 -1.40 -4.57
C THR A 201 -3.15 -2.04 -5.42
N ARG A 202 -2.85 -1.44 -6.58
CA ARG A 202 -2.07 -2.05 -7.66
C ARG A 202 -0.58 -2.18 -7.34
N GLU A 203 0.06 -1.08 -6.91
CA GLU A 203 1.50 -1.01 -6.78
C GLU A 203 1.95 -1.16 -5.33
N ARG A 204 1.36 -0.43 -4.39
CA ARG A 204 1.70 -0.42 -2.96
C ARG A 204 3.21 -0.26 -2.77
N ALA A 205 3.77 0.71 -3.45
CA ALA A 205 5.19 0.95 -3.53
C ALA A 205 5.53 2.36 -3.03
N GLY A 206 6.66 2.49 -2.35
CA GLY A 206 7.11 3.76 -1.79
C GLY A 206 7.69 4.68 -2.87
N TRP A 207 6.84 5.20 -3.75
CA TRP A 207 7.24 6.14 -4.79
C TRP A 207 7.68 7.47 -4.18
N THR A 208 8.93 7.85 -4.45
CA THR A 208 9.53 9.04 -3.86
C THR A 208 8.92 10.34 -4.38
N GLY A 209 8.47 10.36 -5.64
CA GLY A 209 7.76 11.50 -6.23
C GLY A 209 6.44 11.78 -5.52
N ASP A 210 5.62 10.74 -5.36
CA ASP A 210 4.33 10.81 -4.67
C ASP A 210 4.52 11.25 -3.21
N ALA A 211 5.47 10.64 -2.53
CA ALA A 211 5.78 10.94 -1.14
C ALA A 211 6.17 12.40 -0.92
N GLN A 212 7.07 12.96 -1.75
CA GLN A 212 7.53 14.35 -1.58
C GLN A 212 6.44 15.38 -1.89
N LEU A 213 5.58 15.10 -2.88
CA LEU A 213 4.49 16.00 -3.23
C LEU A 213 3.42 16.01 -2.12
N PHE A 214 3.14 14.86 -1.53
CA PHE A 214 2.10 14.73 -0.52
C PHE A 214 2.59 15.06 0.90
N PHE A 215 3.89 15.08 1.14
CA PHE A 215 4.52 15.29 2.45
C PHE A 215 3.93 16.48 3.23
N ASN A 216 3.87 17.65 2.60
CA ASN A 216 3.34 18.84 3.27
C ASN A 216 1.87 18.71 3.63
N THR A 217 1.04 18.14 2.75
CA THR A 217 -0.38 17.91 3.00
C THR A 217 -0.58 16.95 4.17
N GLY A 218 0.14 15.84 4.17
CA GLY A 218 0.08 14.85 5.24
C GLY A 218 0.50 15.42 6.61
N ASN A 219 1.51 16.28 6.65
CA ASN A 219 1.98 16.94 7.87
C ASN A 219 0.96 17.88 8.53
N TYR A 220 -0.04 18.35 7.80
CA TYR A 220 -1.15 19.08 8.41
C TYR A 220 -2.18 18.14 9.03
N MET A 221 -2.20 16.88 8.66
CA MET A 221 -3.24 15.91 9.02
C MET A 221 -2.80 14.95 10.13
N MET A 222 -1.54 14.51 10.11
CA MET A 222 -0.98 13.55 11.06
C MET A 222 0.43 13.92 11.47
N ASP A 223 0.84 13.48 12.66
CA ASP A 223 2.24 13.56 13.07
C ASP A 223 3.08 12.50 12.35
N GLN A 224 3.78 12.92 11.33
CA GLN A 224 4.56 12.04 10.45
C GLN A 224 6.05 11.94 10.83
N ARG A 225 6.46 12.46 11.98
CA ARG A 225 7.88 12.55 12.33
C ARG A 225 8.57 11.20 12.38
N ALA A 226 8.04 10.25 13.12
CA ALA A 226 8.61 8.90 13.21
C ALA A 226 8.54 8.17 11.87
N PHE A 227 7.39 8.28 11.17
CA PHE A 227 7.15 7.65 9.88
C PHE A 227 8.17 8.07 8.81
N PHE A 228 8.36 9.37 8.58
CA PHE A 228 9.32 9.84 7.59
C PHE A 228 10.77 9.69 8.04
N ARG A 229 11.06 9.74 9.33
CA ARG A 229 12.41 9.45 9.83
C ARG A 229 12.82 8.00 9.53
N LYS A 230 11.91 7.06 9.70
CA LYS A 230 12.13 5.66 9.30
C LYS A 230 12.30 5.54 7.79
N TRP A 231 11.35 6.07 7.02
CA TRP A 231 11.37 5.91 5.57
C TRP A 231 12.56 6.58 4.90
N MET A 232 13.01 7.73 5.37
CA MET A 232 14.22 8.38 4.84
C MET A 232 15.49 7.57 5.08
N ARG A 233 15.55 6.76 6.14
CA ARG A 233 16.63 5.77 6.31
C ARG A 233 16.55 4.66 5.25
N ASP A 234 15.35 4.14 4.97
CA ASP A 234 15.17 3.15 3.90
C ASP A 234 15.64 3.72 2.54
N VAL A 235 15.34 4.99 2.26
CA VAL A 235 15.80 5.68 1.03
C VAL A 235 17.31 5.79 1.00
N ALA A 236 17.94 6.20 2.11
CA ALA A 236 19.38 6.34 2.22
C ALA A 236 20.11 4.98 2.10
N ASP A 237 19.58 3.94 2.75
CA ASP A 237 20.14 2.58 2.71
C ASP A 237 20.06 1.95 1.30
N CYS A 238 19.05 2.35 0.53
CA CYS A 238 18.89 1.91 -0.86
C CYS A 238 19.70 2.75 -1.86
N GLN A 239 20.26 3.91 -1.47
CA GLN A 239 20.97 4.81 -2.37
C GLN A 239 22.19 4.12 -3.00
N LYS A 240 22.37 4.26 -4.33
CA LYS A 240 23.56 3.74 -5.01
C LYS A 240 24.82 4.51 -4.62
N GLY A 241 25.98 3.84 -4.69
CA GLY A 241 27.29 4.45 -4.38
C GLY A 241 27.61 5.72 -5.18
N ASN A 242 27.04 5.88 -6.38
CA ASN A 242 27.16 7.08 -7.21
C ASN A 242 26.18 8.21 -6.85
N GLY A 243 25.35 8.03 -5.80
CA GLY A 243 24.40 9.02 -5.33
C GLY A 243 22.98 8.93 -5.93
N LEU A 244 22.76 8.00 -6.87
CA LEU A 244 21.42 7.76 -7.41
C LEU A 244 20.45 7.34 -6.34
N VAL A 245 19.30 8.01 -6.26
CA VAL A 245 18.15 7.63 -5.44
C VAL A 245 17.13 6.93 -6.33
N TYR A 246 16.67 5.75 -5.92
CA TYR A 246 15.63 5.05 -6.66
C TYR A 246 14.29 5.76 -6.57
N ASN A 247 13.47 5.62 -7.62
CA ASN A 247 12.14 6.20 -7.64
C ASN A 247 11.18 5.49 -6.66
N VAL A 248 11.46 4.24 -6.31
CA VAL A 248 10.71 3.44 -5.33
C VAL A 248 11.62 2.98 -4.21
N ASN A 249 11.24 3.25 -2.96
CA ASN A 249 12.00 2.85 -1.78
C ASN A 249 11.06 2.30 -0.66
N PRO A 250 11.48 1.24 0.05
CA PRO A 250 12.66 0.43 -0.25
C PRO A 250 12.53 -0.26 -1.61
N THR A 251 13.67 -0.43 -2.29
CA THR A 251 13.68 -1.17 -3.57
C THR A 251 13.63 -2.67 -3.32
N GLY A 252 12.83 -3.38 -4.14
CA GLY A 252 12.74 -4.85 -4.07
C GLY A 252 13.99 -5.62 -4.54
N GLY A 253 15.10 -4.92 -4.80
CA GLY A 253 16.35 -5.50 -5.29
C GLY A 253 16.33 -5.86 -6.77
N LYS A 254 17.47 -6.35 -7.27
CA LYS A 254 17.73 -6.62 -8.70
C LYS A 254 16.81 -7.67 -9.37
N LYS A 255 15.92 -8.33 -8.65
CA LYS A 255 15.11 -9.45 -9.17
C LYS A 255 13.62 -9.16 -9.31
N SER A 256 13.16 -7.97 -8.99
CA SER A 256 11.76 -7.60 -9.24
C SER A 256 11.62 -7.00 -10.66
N GLY A 257 11.58 -7.85 -11.67
CA GLY A 257 11.61 -7.45 -13.09
C GLY A 257 10.56 -6.43 -13.53
N LEU A 258 9.49 -6.22 -12.76
CA LEU A 258 8.50 -5.16 -13.02
C LEU A 258 9.00 -3.79 -12.52
N ILE A 259 9.68 -3.77 -11.37
CA ILE A 259 10.23 -2.53 -10.78
C ILE A 259 11.47 -2.09 -11.56
N GLU A 260 12.23 -3.01 -12.11
CA GLU A 260 13.40 -2.69 -12.95
C GLU A 260 13.03 -2.01 -14.27
N TRP A 261 11.85 -2.29 -14.81
CA TRP A 261 11.35 -1.69 -16.06
C TRP A 261 10.63 -0.35 -15.81
N ILE A 262 9.99 -0.19 -14.66
CA ILE A 262 9.28 1.04 -14.26
C ILE A 262 10.21 1.99 -13.49
N SER A 263 11.29 1.49 -12.90
CA SER A 263 12.29 2.34 -12.24
C SER A 263 13.12 3.08 -13.29
N MET A 264 12.60 4.21 -13.74
CA MET A 264 13.44 5.26 -14.29
C MET A 264 14.38 5.69 -13.15
N GLU A 265 15.52 5.01 -13.08
CA GLU A 265 16.47 5.17 -11.99
C GLU A 265 16.95 6.63 -11.91
N GLY A 266 16.78 7.27 -10.77
CA GLY A 266 17.31 8.58 -10.48
C GLY A 266 16.64 9.72 -11.27
N SER A 267 15.32 9.64 -11.45
CA SER A 267 14.56 10.70 -12.13
C SER A 267 14.44 11.95 -11.28
N ALA A 268 14.55 13.13 -11.91
CA ALA A 268 14.13 14.39 -11.30
C ALA A 268 12.61 14.34 -11.01
N GLY A 269 12.16 14.99 -9.94
CA GLY A 269 10.77 14.88 -9.47
C GLY A 269 10.50 13.64 -8.60
N TRP A 270 11.43 12.70 -8.52
CA TRP A 270 11.41 11.55 -7.64
C TRP A 270 12.61 11.52 -6.70
N GLY A 271 13.83 11.36 -7.24
CA GLY A 271 15.06 11.23 -6.44
C GLY A 271 15.39 12.44 -5.58
N ASP A 272 14.95 13.62 -5.95
CA ASP A 272 15.08 14.86 -5.19
C ASP A 272 14.30 14.81 -3.84
N ALA A 273 13.41 13.84 -3.63
CA ALA A 273 12.81 13.57 -2.32
C ALA A 273 13.86 13.43 -1.21
N MET A 274 15.06 12.91 -1.53
CA MET A 274 16.18 12.82 -0.59
C MET A 274 16.59 14.18 0.00
N VAL A 275 16.35 15.28 -0.73
CA VAL A 275 16.68 16.64 -0.29
C VAL A 275 15.43 17.41 0.15
N THR A 276 14.35 17.27 -0.61
CA THR A 276 13.13 18.08 -0.40
C THR A 276 12.39 17.70 0.87
N ILE A 277 12.28 16.40 1.20
CA ILE A 277 11.60 15.93 2.40
C ILE A 277 12.32 16.39 3.67
N PRO A 278 13.65 16.20 3.88
CA PRO A 278 14.35 16.74 5.01
C PRO A 278 14.21 18.27 5.17
N TYR A 279 14.23 19.01 4.05
CA TYR A 279 14.03 20.46 4.08
C TYR A 279 12.62 20.85 4.56
N TYR A 280 11.56 20.24 4.04
CA TYR A 280 10.20 20.54 4.45
C TYR A 280 9.90 20.03 5.86
N PHE A 281 10.51 18.93 6.28
CA PHE A 281 10.46 18.44 7.66
C PHE A 281 10.99 19.48 8.64
N TRP A 282 12.20 20.00 8.39
CA TRP A 282 12.77 21.07 9.16
C TRP A 282 11.87 22.32 9.19
N LYS A 283 11.36 22.74 8.04
CA LYS A 283 10.46 23.89 7.96
C LYS A 283 9.16 23.69 8.77
N ARG A 284 8.64 22.48 8.80
CA ARG A 284 7.38 22.17 9.46
C ARG A 284 7.52 22.05 10.97
N TYR A 285 8.57 21.35 11.41
CA TYR A 285 8.73 20.96 12.82
C TYR A 285 9.82 21.76 13.55
N GLY A 286 10.63 22.53 12.86
CA GLY A 286 11.83 23.18 13.43
C GLY A 286 12.94 22.18 13.80
N ASP A 287 12.78 20.92 13.45
CA ASP A 287 13.71 19.81 13.76
C ASP A 287 14.55 19.48 12.54
N ASP A 288 15.85 19.60 12.66
CA ASP A 288 16.83 19.34 11.60
C ASP A 288 17.37 17.90 11.60
N CYS A 289 16.76 17.00 12.39
CA CYS A 289 17.27 15.62 12.54
C CYS A 289 17.37 14.88 11.21
N LEU A 290 16.38 15.01 10.29
CA LEU A 290 16.45 14.38 8.98
C LEU A 290 17.58 14.94 8.11
N ILE A 291 17.87 16.23 8.20
CA ILE A 291 19.00 16.85 7.49
C ILE A 291 20.30 16.26 8.02
N ARG A 292 20.50 16.25 9.34
CA ARG A 292 21.73 15.72 9.96
C ARG A 292 21.94 14.24 9.68
N GLU A 293 20.89 13.45 9.85
CA GLU A 293 20.97 11.98 9.64
C GLU A 293 21.24 11.59 8.20
N ASN A 294 20.77 12.39 7.24
CA ASN A 294 20.84 12.08 5.80
C ASN A 294 21.83 12.98 5.05
N TRP A 295 22.63 13.82 5.72
CA TRP A 295 23.50 14.81 5.07
C TRP A 295 24.34 14.24 3.93
N GLN A 296 25.05 13.15 4.19
CA GLN A 296 25.90 12.51 3.19
C GLN A 296 25.11 11.96 2.01
N ALA A 297 23.90 11.43 2.25
CA ALA A 297 23.03 10.94 1.19
C ALA A 297 22.48 12.10 0.34
N MET A 298 22.17 13.23 0.96
CA MET A 298 21.75 14.47 0.27
C MET A 298 22.87 15.02 -0.62
N GLU A 299 24.11 15.11 -0.11
CA GLU A 299 25.26 15.57 -0.88
C GLU A 299 25.53 14.67 -2.11
N LYS A 300 25.51 13.35 -1.91
CA LYS A 300 25.66 12.37 -3.00
C LYS A 300 24.54 12.50 -4.03
N CYS A 301 23.30 12.73 -3.61
CA CYS A 301 22.16 12.93 -4.49
C CYS A 301 22.34 14.19 -5.36
N ILE A 302 22.73 15.30 -4.75
CA ILE A 302 23.01 16.55 -5.47
C ILE A 302 24.17 16.36 -6.45
N ALA A 303 25.24 15.70 -6.03
CA ALA A 303 26.39 15.41 -6.90
C ALA A 303 25.98 14.54 -8.10
N TYR A 304 25.12 13.54 -7.88
CA TYR A 304 24.57 12.70 -8.94
C TYR A 304 23.79 13.54 -9.96
N PHE A 305 22.85 14.38 -9.54
CA PHE A 305 22.10 15.26 -10.43
C PHE A 305 23.01 16.24 -11.17
N SER A 306 23.95 16.87 -10.47
CA SER A 306 24.92 17.80 -11.06
C SER A 306 25.76 17.12 -12.15
N SER A 307 26.16 15.88 -11.96
CA SER A 307 26.91 15.10 -12.96
C SER A 307 26.10 14.75 -14.21
N ARG A 308 24.78 14.87 -14.14
CA ARG A 308 23.84 14.59 -15.24
C ARG A 308 23.32 15.83 -15.94
N MET A 309 23.63 17.01 -15.43
CA MET A 309 23.27 18.27 -16.08
C MET A 309 24.11 18.44 -17.33
N GLY A 310 23.46 18.74 -18.48
CA GLY A 310 24.14 19.10 -19.73
C GLY A 310 24.60 20.56 -19.70
N LYS A 311 25.18 21.03 -20.82
CA LYS A 311 25.70 22.41 -21.00
C LYS A 311 24.70 23.53 -20.69
N ARG A 312 23.38 23.22 -20.68
CA ARG A 312 22.30 24.16 -20.36
C ARG A 312 21.81 24.03 -18.91
N ASN A 313 22.50 23.28 -18.06
CA ASN A 313 22.08 22.94 -16.70
C ASN A 313 20.68 22.27 -16.64
N LEU A 314 20.30 21.53 -17.69
CA LEU A 314 19.06 20.79 -17.75
C LEU A 314 19.33 19.30 -17.51
N PHE A 315 18.60 18.74 -16.58
CA PHE A 315 18.62 17.30 -16.32
C PHE A 315 17.88 16.55 -17.44
N SER A 316 18.53 15.56 -18.05
CA SER A 316 17.91 14.71 -19.07
C SER A 316 17.47 13.39 -18.46
N LEU A 317 16.17 13.14 -18.45
CA LEU A 317 15.56 11.87 -18.03
C LEU A 317 15.95 10.69 -18.93
N PHE A 318 16.19 10.97 -20.22
CA PHE A 318 16.39 9.94 -21.26
C PHE A 318 17.86 9.71 -21.63
N SER A 319 18.79 10.44 -21.00
CA SER A 319 20.21 10.25 -21.24
C SER A 319 20.88 9.66 -20.00
N PRO A 320 20.85 8.32 -19.81
CA PRO A 320 21.54 7.65 -18.70
C PRO A 320 23.07 7.74 -18.82
N LYS A 321 23.59 8.20 -19.93
CA LYS A 321 25.01 8.51 -20.17
C LYS A 321 25.08 9.92 -20.72
N ARG A 322 26.13 10.66 -20.38
CA ARG A 322 26.47 11.88 -21.12
C ARG A 322 26.30 11.59 -22.60
N SER A 323 25.53 12.40 -23.26
CA SER A 323 25.40 12.30 -24.70
C SER A 323 26.81 12.39 -25.32
N LYS A 324 27.06 11.63 -26.37
CA LYS A 324 28.29 11.73 -27.14
C LYS A 324 28.52 13.13 -27.73
N TYR A 325 27.64 14.08 -27.46
CA TYR A 325 27.62 15.45 -27.92
C TYR A 325 27.95 16.48 -26.83
N ASP A 326 28.39 16.03 -25.64
CA ASP A 326 28.99 16.89 -24.61
C ASP A 326 30.47 17.13 -24.86
#